data_4a0ccbb6955619827d94ff8bd40e4ad3
#
_entry.id   4a0ccbb6955619827d94ff8bd40e4ad3
#
_cell.length_a   1.000
_cell.length_b   1.000
_cell.length_c   1.000
_cell.angle_alpha   90.00
_cell.angle_beta   90.00
_cell.angle_gamma   90.00
#
_symmetry.space_group_name_H-M   'P 1'
#
loop_
_entity.id
_entity.type
_entity.pdbx_description
1 polymer ?
#
loop_
_entity_poly.entity_id
_entity_poly.type
_entity_poly.pdbx_seq_one_letter_code
_entity_poly.pdbx_strand_id
1 'polypeptide(L)'
;MSLKEKLVSSFLAFELDTNIMSNVHKIRSQSIKEFEKIGFPNSKDEYWKYTPVKKILNEKLTLFNKKRHLIEFDKVKDFFLNGIESYKLVFIDGMFDPLWSDTTHEEADVCILSSVLEKEKYNDVISKYYNKLVNSKESFSLLNSSFSKEGAYVHVPKNVVLDKPVEIVHINSGGESSLMLQPRSLVVLEKNSKAQIIESHYSLNGKQESSVNNADDFIDPLTNSLTEIHINENSNLDYYKIQNDVETSSIIDNTYIDQKSNSEVSCHTFSFGGNIVRNNLNFYQNGTNVNSILKGVTILGTNQHTDHHTLVHHANPNCESYQEYKGIYDDKSTGVFNGRVVVDKIAQKINAFQQNNNLIIGDNATVNTKPQLEIFADDVKCSHGCTIGQLDKEALFYLKARGINENDAKGLLTYAFANNVLENVKMQVLKSKIKKIIADKIGVNLGLSLIHISEPTRQSLI
;
A
#
# COMPACT_ATOMS: atom_id res chain seq x y z
N MET A 1 -8.78 -11.10 29.07
CA MET A 1 -9.69 -10.75 27.94
C MET A 1 -8.84 -10.65 26.70
N SER A 2 -9.12 -11.42 25.66
CA SER A 2 -8.37 -11.38 24.41
C SER A 2 -8.54 -10.04 23.69
N LEU A 3 -7.63 -9.69 22.77
CA LEU A 3 -7.77 -8.45 21.97
C LEU A 3 -9.12 -8.41 21.24
N LYS A 4 -9.59 -9.54 20.68
CA LYS A 4 -10.90 -9.63 20.02
C LYS A 4 -12.04 -9.24 20.98
N GLU A 5 -12.10 -9.84 22.17
CA GLU A 5 -13.13 -9.54 23.17
C GLU A 5 -13.09 -8.08 23.63
N LYS A 6 -11.87 -7.54 23.82
CA LYS A 6 -11.67 -6.12 24.14
C LYS A 6 -12.24 -5.19 23.06
N LEU A 7 -11.96 -5.47 21.77
CA LEU A 7 -12.45 -4.67 20.66
C LEU A 7 -13.97 -4.75 20.54
N VAL A 8 -14.56 -5.94 20.58
CA VAL A 8 -16.02 -6.11 20.50
C VAL A 8 -16.73 -5.41 21.66
N SER A 9 -16.23 -5.53 22.88
CA SER A 9 -16.83 -4.87 24.05
C SER A 9 -16.70 -3.34 24.03
N SER A 10 -15.66 -2.79 23.39
CA SER A 10 -15.46 -1.34 23.28
C SER A 10 -16.31 -0.67 22.19
N PHE A 11 -16.93 -1.46 21.30
CA PHE A 11 -17.64 -0.94 20.13
C PHE A 11 -18.81 -0.02 20.49
N LEU A 12 -19.62 -0.38 21.46
CA LEU A 12 -20.79 0.42 21.84
C LEU A 12 -20.38 1.80 22.37
N ALA A 13 -19.34 1.86 23.19
CA ALA A 13 -18.82 3.14 23.69
C ALA A 13 -18.26 4.01 22.56
N PHE A 14 -17.60 3.39 21.58
CA PHE A 14 -17.08 4.05 20.40
C PHE A 14 -18.22 4.63 19.53
N GLU A 15 -19.29 3.87 19.30
CA GLU A 15 -20.44 4.31 18.50
C GLU A 15 -21.18 5.50 19.12
N LEU A 16 -21.33 5.50 20.45
CA LEU A 16 -21.98 6.59 21.18
C LEU A 16 -21.19 7.92 21.11
N ASP A 17 -19.87 7.84 20.89
CA ASP A 17 -18.98 9.01 20.78
C ASP A 17 -18.88 9.55 19.35
N THR A 18 -19.64 9.01 18.41
CA THR A 18 -19.58 9.41 16.99
C THR A 18 -20.91 9.99 16.51
N ASN A 19 -20.85 11.16 15.87
CA ASN A 19 -22.00 11.81 15.25
C ASN A 19 -21.95 11.61 13.74
N ILE A 20 -22.38 10.44 13.26
CA ILE A 20 -22.35 10.08 11.84
C ILE A 20 -23.74 9.68 11.33
N MET A 21 -23.89 9.63 10.00
CA MET A 21 -25.14 9.25 9.35
C MET A 21 -25.60 7.83 9.70
N SER A 22 -26.91 7.62 9.80
CA SER A 22 -27.52 6.36 10.21
C SER A 22 -27.14 5.14 9.33
N ASN A 23 -26.86 5.35 8.04
CA ASN A 23 -26.41 4.30 7.13
C ASN A 23 -25.00 3.81 7.47
N VAL A 24 -24.10 4.70 7.90
CA VAL A 24 -22.74 4.34 8.34
C VAL A 24 -22.77 3.58 9.65
N HIS A 25 -23.63 3.97 10.60
CA HIS A 25 -23.86 3.19 11.83
C HIS A 25 -24.30 1.74 11.55
N LYS A 26 -25.17 1.54 10.56
CA LYS A 26 -25.58 0.18 10.15
C LYS A 26 -24.40 -0.62 9.63
N ILE A 27 -23.54 -0.01 8.80
CA ILE A 27 -22.32 -0.66 8.26
C ILE A 27 -21.40 -1.06 9.41
N ARG A 28 -21.11 -0.16 10.34
CA ARG A 28 -20.25 -0.41 11.51
C ARG A 28 -20.79 -1.54 12.38
N SER A 29 -22.07 -1.47 12.73
CA SER A 29 -22.73 -2.49 13.57
C SER A 29 -22.78 -3.86 12.89
N GLN A 30 -22.92 -3.92 11.57
CA GLN A 30 -22.84 -5.19 10.83
C GLN A 30 -21.41 -5.71 10.79
N SER A 31 -20.42 -4.83 10.52
CA SER A 31 -19.02 -5.23 10.41
C SER A 31 -18.46 -5.79 11.72
N ILE A 32 -18.78 -5.18 12.87
CA ILE A 32 -18.32 -5.69 14.16
C ILE A 32 -18.93 -7.05 14.49
N LYS A 33 -20.22 -7.28 14.15
CA LYS A 33 -20.87 -8.58 14.33
C LYS A 33 -20.24 -9.67 13.48
N GLU A 34 -19.89 -9.35 12.23
CA GLU A 34 -19.18 -10.31 11.36
C GLU A 34 -17.75 -10.55 11.87
N PHE A 35 -17.04 -9.49 12.29
CA PHE A 35 -15.72 -9.64 12.94
C PHE A 35 -15.80 -10.50 14.22
N GLU A 36 -16.82 -10.33 15.03
CA GLU A 36 -17.04 -11.16 16.23
C GLU A 36 -17.16 -12.64 15.88
N LYS A 37 -17.82 -12.99 14.76
CA LYS A 37 -17.94 -14.38 14.30
C LYS A 37 -16.61 -14.94 13.82
N ILE A 38 -15.93 -14.25 12.91
CA ILE A 38 -14.72 -14.77 12.24
C ILE A 38 -13.44 -14.59 13.07
N GLY A 39 -13.33 -13.51 13.84
CA GLY A 39 -12.15 -13.17 14.62
C GLY A 39 -10.93 -12.79 13.78
N PHE A 40 -9.75 -12.77 14.41
CA PHE A 40 -8.49 -12.58 13.72
C PHE A 40 -8.05 -13.86 13.00
N PRO A 41 -7.35 -13.73 11.85
CA PRO A 41 -6.84 -14.87 11.12
C PRO A 41 -5.73 -15.59 11.90
N ASN A 42 -5.46 -16.81 11.52
CA ASN A 42 -4.42 -17.64 12.15
C ASN A 42 -3.63 -18.42 11.07
N SER A 43 -2.57 -19.12 11.50
CA SER A 43 -1.67 -19.85 10.59
C SER A 43 -2.30 -21.03 9.83
N LYS A 44 -3.53 -21.46 10.19
CA LYS A 44 -4.28 -22.48 9.45
C LYS A 44 -5.07 -21.89 8.28
N ASP A 45 -5.23 -20.57 8.29
CA ASP A 45 -5.83 -19.85 7.18
C ASP A 45 -4.83 -19.79 6.03
N GLU A 46 -5.19 -20.32 4.86
CA GLU A 46 -4.32 -20.40 3.69
C GLU A 46 -3.79 -19.02 3.26
N TYR A 47 -4.61 -17.98 3.37
CA TYR A 47 -4.20 -16.61 3.02
C TYR A 47 -3.22 -15.99 4.01
N TRP A 48 -3.10 -16.56 5.23
CA TRP A 48 -2.23 -16.05 6.30
C TRP A 48 -1.11 -17.01 6.68
N LYS A 49 -0.97 -18.12 5.95
CA LYS A 49 -0.04 -19.20 6.23
C LYS A 49 1.40 -18.74 6.46
N TYR A 50 1.87 -17.79 5.66
CA TYR A 50 3.24 -17.31 5.69
C TYR A 50 3.43 -16.01 6.49
N THR A 51 2.34 -15.38 6.92
CA THR A 51 2.40 -14.11 7.68
C THR A 51 2.08 -14.34 9.15
N PRO A 52 3.05 -14.14 10.06
CA PRO A 52 2.88 -14.45 11.48
C PRO A 52 2.05 -13.38 12.21
N VAL A 53 0.77 -13.23 11.86
CA VAL A 53 -0.13 -12.19 12.38
C VAL A 53 -0.19 -12.13 13.90
N LYS A 54 -0.01 -13.25 14.60
CA LYS A 54 0.00 -13.29 16.07
C LYS A 54 1.08 -12.40 16.70
N LYS A 55 2.19 -12.13 15.97
CA LYS A 55 3.27 -11.28 16.49
C LYS A 55 2.88 -9.82 16.63
N ILE A 56 1.88 -9.37 15.86
CA ILE A 56 1.40 -7.98 15.85
C ILE A 56 0.10 -7.77 16.62
N LEU A 57 -0.56 -8.85 17.06
CA LEU A 57 -1.79 -8.80 17.85
C LEU A 57 -1.47 -8.86 19.34
N ASN A 58 -1.47 -7.71 19.99
CA ASN A 58 -1.19 -7.59 21.42
C ASN A 58 -2.45 -7.11 22.17
N GLU A 59 -2.75 -7.70 23.31
CA GLU A 59 -3.91 -7.35 24.15
C GLU A 59 -3.86 -5.91 24.69
N LYS A 60 -2.66 -5.33 24.79
CA LYS A 60 -2.47 -3.94 25.21
C LYS A 60 -2.81 -2.94 24.10
N LEU A 61 -2.99 -3.35 22.83
CA LEU A 61 -3.36 -2.44 21.74
C LEU A 61 -4.63 -1.65 22.07
N THR A 62 -4.62 -0.36 21.73
CA THR A 62 -5.71 0.58 21.92
C THR A 62 -6.08 1.25 20.59
N LEU A 63 -7.37 1.50 20.35
CA LEU A 63 -7.87 2.00 19.06
C LEU A 63 -7.66 3.49 18.82
N PHE A 64 -7.46 4.29 19.88
CA PHE A 64 -7.45 5.75 19.72
C PHE A 64 -6.39 6.39 20.58
N ASN A 65 -5.70 7.35 20.00
CA ASN A 65 -4.87 8.28 20.74
C ASN A 65 -5.78 9.30 21.45
N LYS A 66 -5.47 9.59 22.72
CA LYS A 66 -6.16 10.62 23.51
C LYS A 66 -5.48 11.98 23.42
N LYS A 67 -4.25 12.02 22.90
CA LYS A 67 -3.44 13.25 22.81
C LYS A 67 -2.93 13.42 21.39
N ARG A 68 -2.97 14.64 20.90
CA ARG A 68 -2.31 15.02 19.67
C ARG A 68 -0.81 15.19 19.95
N HIS A 69 0.02 14.50 19.23
CA HIS A 69 1.47 14.67 19.28
C HIS A 69 1.87 15.78 18.31
N LEU A 70 2.59 16.75 18.83
CA LEU A 70 3.24 17.78 18.02
C LEU A 70 4.58 17.24 17.55
N ILE A 71 4.77 17.21 16.25
CA ILE A 71 6.02 16.78 15.62
C ILE A 71 6.67 18.03 15.01
N GLU A 72 7.99 18.16 15.13
CA GLU A 72 8.74 19.21 14.44
C GLU A 72 8.78 18.92 12.93
N PHE A 73 8.52 19.95 12.11
CA PHE A 73 8.49 19.78 10.65
C PHE A 73 9.80 19.23 10.08
N ASP A 74 10.95 19.63 10.63
CA ASP A 74 12.27 19.16 10.18
C ASP A 74 12.44 17.63 10.27
N LYS A 75 11.73 16.95 11.18
CA LYS A 75 11.76 15.49 11.30
C LYS A 75 10.97 14.77 10.19
N VAL A 76 10.07 15.47 9.53
CA VAL A 76 9.11 14.86 8.57
C VAL A 76 9.10 15.52 7.19
N LYS A 77 9.88 16.59 6.99
CA LYS A 77 9.93 17.33 5.71
C LYS A 77 10.23 16.42 4.49
N ASP A 78 11.03 15.37 4.70
CA ASP A 78 11.39 14.41 3.65
C ASP A 78 10.27 13.39 3.37
N PHE A 79 9.20 13.35 4.16
CA PHE A 79 8.03 12.52 3.90
C PHE A 79 7.15 13.09 2.78
N PHE A 80 7.21 14.40 2.58
CA PHE A 80 6.47 15.09 1.53
C PHE A 80 7.21 15.09 0.18
N LEU A 81 6.46 15.33 -0.89
CA LEU A 81 7.04 15.62 -2.20
C LEU A 81 7.49 17.09 -2.23
N ASN A 82 8.80 17.29 -2.30
CA ASN A 82 9.38 18.62 -2.38
C ASN A 82 9.57 19.04 -3.85
N GLY A 83 9.26 20.30 -4.17
CA GLY A 83 9.47 20.87 -5.49
C GLY A 83 8.30 20.75 -6.47
N ILE A 84 7.14 20.28 -6.01
CA ILE A 84 5.86 20.35 -6.74
C ILE A 84 4.77 20.84 -5.80
N GLU A 85 3.76 21.48 -6.38
CA GLU A 85 2.51 21.75 -5.67
C GLU A 85 1.63 20.50 -5.67
N SER A 86 1.01 20.21 -4.54
CA SER A 86 0.12 19.06 -4.34
C SER A 86 -1.00 19.42 -3.38
N TYR A 87 -2.11 18.73 -3.51
CA TYR A 87 -3.19 18.72 -2.53
C TYR A 87 -2.82 17.77 -1.41
N LYS A 88 -2.77 18.24 -0.15
CA LYS A 88 -2.21 17.44 0.94
C LYS A 88 -3.25 17.12 2.01
N LEU A 89 -3.34 15.85 2.36
CA LEU A 89 -4.07 15.35 3.52
C LEU A 89 -3.08 14.64 4.43
N VAL A 90 -2.78 15.22 5.58
CA VAL A 90 -1.81 14.70 6.54
C VAL A 90 -2.49 14.19 7.78
N PHE A 91 -2.14 12.98 8.19
CA PHE A 91 -2.67 12.33 9.38
C PHE A 91 -1.52 11.92 10.30
N ILE A 92 -1.55 12.38 11.55
CA ILE A 92 -0.57 12.03 12.58
C ILE A 92 -1.28 11.15 13.62
N ASP A 93 -0.76 9.94 13.85
CA ASP A 93 -1.37 8.95 14.75
C ASP A 93 -2.87 8.74 14.46
N GLY A 94 -3.23 8.72 13.18
CA GLY A 94 -4.60 8.56 12.71
C GLY A 94 -5.50 9.80 12.84
N MET A 95 -4.97 10.95 13.27
CA MET A 95 -5.71 12.20 13.39
C MET A 95 -5.27 13.20 12.31
N PHE A 96 -6.24 13.87 11.70
CA PHE A 96 -6.00 14.90 10.69
C PHE A 96 -5.20 16.07 11.23
N ASP A 97 -4.16 16.48 10.50
CA ASP A 97 -3.35 17.65 10.81
C ASP A 97 -3.61 18.80 9.83
N PRO A 98 -4.36 19.85 10.25
CA PRO A 98 -4.68 20.97 9.37
C PRO A 98 -3.50 21.91 9.11
N LEU A 99 -2.43 21.85 9.90
CA LEU A 99 -1.27 22.74 9.72
C LEU A 99 -0.42 22.31 8.51
N TRP A 100 -0.40 21.03 8.22
CA TRP A 100 0.40 20.48 7.12
C TRP A 100 -0.44 20.00 5.94
N SER A 101 -1.76 20.20 6.03
CA SER A 101 -2.71 19.84 4.98
C SER A 101 -3.10 21.06 4.15
N ASP A 102 -3.39 20.79 2.87
CA ASP A 102 -3.98 21.75 1.95
C ASP A 102 -5.22 21.10 1.31
N THR A 103 -6.40 21.61 1.67
CA THR A 103 -7.70 21.06 1.26
C THR A 103 -8.53 22.05 0.45
N THR A 104 -7.92 23.14 -0.02
CA THR A 104 -8.64 24.22 -0.72
C THR A 104 -8.73 23.92 -2.21
N HIS A 105 -9.90 23.47 -2.72
CA HIS A 105 -10.12 23.14 -4.12
C HIS A 105 -11.43 23.66 -4.62
N GLU A 106 -11.42 24.18 -5.86
CA GLU A 106 -12.61 24.63 -6.58
C GLU A 106 -13.24 23.50 -7.43
N GLU A 107 -12.43 22.56 -7.93
CA GLU A 107 -12.84 21.59 -8.95
C GLU A 107 -13.10 20.18 -8.42
N ALA A 108 -12.62 19.84 -7.23
CA ALA A 108 -12.77 18.51 -6.65
C ALA A 108 -12.87 18.56 -5.12
N ASP A 109 -13.54 17.58 -4.53
CA ASP A 109 -13.52 17.43 -3.07
C ASP A 109 -12.27 16.62 -2.66
N VAL A 110 -11.30 17.29 -2.03
CA VAL A 110 -10.16 16.66 -1.37
C VAL A 110 -10.19 17.09 0.09
N CYS A 111 -10.70 16.23 0.95
CA CYS A 111 -10.94 16.56 2.36
C CYS A 111 -10.91 15.34 3.27
N ILE A 112 -11.15 15.53 4.55
CA ILE A 112 -11.23 14.43 5.51
C ILE A 112 -12.54 13.65 5.38
N LEU A 113 -12.48 12.34 5.45
CA LEU A 113 -13.63 11.46 5.30
C LEU A 113 -14.68 11.69 6.41
N SER A 114 -14.26 11.94 7.66
CA SER A 114 -15.18 12.23 8.77
C SER A 114 -16.12 13.40 8.44
N SER A 115 -15.60 14.49 7.87
CA SER A 115 -16.41 15.64 7.48
C SER A 115 -17.45 15.34 6.39
N VAL A 116 -17.20 14.31 5.59
CA VAL A 116 -18.12 13.82 4.56
C VAL A 116 -19.20 12.93 5.16
N LEU A 117 -18.82 12.07 6.11
CA LEU A 117 -19.74 11.16 6.81
C LEU A 117 -20.73 11.87 7.74
N GLU A 118 -20.48 13.12 8.09
CA GLU A 118 -21.33 13.93 8.96
C GLU A 118 -22.32 14.82 8.19
N LYS A 119 -22.13 15.04 6.89
CA LYS A 119 -22.90 16.02 6.10
C LYS A 119 -23.88 15.35 5.17
N GLU A 120 -25.17 15.72 5.28
CA GLU A 120 -26.27 15.18 4.46
C GLU A 120 -26.06 15.35 2.95
N LYS A 121 -25.38 16.43 2.52
CA LYS A 121 -25.11 16.66 1.09
C LYS A 121 -24.31 15.53 0.40
N TYR A 122 -23.61 14.70 1.17
CA TYR A 122 -22.83 13.57 0.65
C TYR A 122 -23.57 12.22 0.76
N ASN A 123 -24.81 12.19 1.26
CA ASN A 123 -25.57 10.95 1.45
C ASN A 123 -25.62 10.06 0.20
N ASP A 124 -25.82 10.63 -0.97
CA ASP A 124 -25.92 9.88 -2.22
C ASP A 124 -24.57 9.21 -2.57
N VAL A 125 -23.47 9.97 -2.47
CA VAL A 125 -22.13 9.47 -2.76
C VAL A 125 -21.73 8.37 -1.77
N ILE A 126 -21.95 8.62 -0.47
CA ILE A 126 -21.66 7.64 0.59
C ILE A 126 -22.52 6.39 0.42
N SER A 127 -23.80 6.53 0.14
CA SER A 127 -24.68 5.37 -0.09
C SER A 127 -24.29 4.56 -1.32
N LYS A 128 -23.72 5.21 -2.33
CA LYS A 128 -23.31 4.57 -3.60
C LYS A 128 -21.96 3.90 -3.50
N TYR A 129 -20.98 4.47 -2.80
CA TYR A 129 -19.59 4.08 -2.90
C TYR A 129 -18.97 3.58 -1.58
N TYR A 130 -19.35 4.11 -0.42
CA TYR A 130 -18.72 3.77 0.84
C TYR A 130 -19.04 2.34 1.28
N ASN A 131 -18.01 1.57 1.62
CA ASN A 131 -18.08 0.17 2.06
C ASN A 131 -18.73 -0.80 1.05
N LYS A 132 -18.61 -0.51 -0.25
CA LYS A 132 -19.20 -1.34 -1.32
C LYS A 132 -18.27 -2.41 -1.86
N LEU A 133 -16.97 -2.23 -1.70
CA LEU A 133 -15.95 -3.15 -2.20
C LEU A 133 -15.37 -4.06 -1.12
N VAL A 134 -15.67 -3.76 0.14
CA VAL A 134 -15.09 -4.45 1.29
C VAL A 134 -15.49 -5.91 1.34
N ASN A 135 -14.49 -6.78 1.44
CA ASN A 135 -14.70 -8.20 1.59
C ASN A 135 -15.16 -8.54 3.02
N SER A 136 -16.40 -8.99 3.16
CA SER A 136 -17.00 -9.37 4.44
C SER A 136 -16.37 -10.61 5.11
N LYS A 137 -15.43 -11.27 4.45
CA LYS A 137 -14.67 -12.41 5.00
C LYS A 137 -13.24 -12.02 5.40
N GLU A 138 -12.84 -10.76 5.22
CA GLU A 138 -11.52 -10.27 5.57
C GLU A 138 -11.58 -9.53 6.92
N SER A 139 -10.94 -10.09 7.95
CA SER A 139 -11.04 -9.68 9.35
C SER A 139 -10.60 -8.23 9.60
N PHE A 140 -9.49 -7.82 9.00
CA PHE A 140 -8.96 -6.47 9.19
C PHE A 140 -9.79 -5.40 8.49
N SER A 141 -10.37 -5.72 7.32
CA SER A 141 -11.31 -4.83 6.64
C SER A 141 -12.61 -4.65 7.43
N LEU A 142 -13.13 -5.72 8.05
CA LEU A 142 -14.29 -5.62 8.94
C LEU A 142 -13.96 -4.77 10.17
N LEU A 143 -12.78 -4.95 10.76
CA LEU A 143 -12.35 -4.17 11.91
C LEU A 143 -12.19 -2.68 11.54
N ASN A 144 -11.58 -2.37 10.39
CA ASN A 144 -11.49 -1.00 9.89
C ASN A 144 -12.88 -0.42 9.64
N SER A 145 -13.78 -1.15 8.97
CA SER A 145 -15.16 -0.72 8.74
C SER A 145 -15.94 -0.45 10.04
N SER A 146 -15.56 -1.12 11.14
CA SER A 146 -16.20 -0.92 12.45
C SER A 146 -15.68 0.31 13.18
N PHE A 147 -14.38 0.61 13.10
CA PHE A 147 -13.71 1.56 13.98
C PHE A 147 -13.03 2.74 13.30
N SER A 148 -13.07 2.85 11.98
CA SER A 148 -12.46 3.99 11.30
C SER A 148 -13.17 5.30 11.69
N LYS A 149 -12.38 6.32 12.08
CA LYS A 149 -12.87 7.69 12.36
C LYS A 149 -12.42 8.65 11.27
N GLU A 150 -11.17 8.54 10.88
CA GLU A 150 -10.48 9.50 10.03
C GLU A 150 -9.88 8.83 8.79
N GLY A 151 -9.67 9.64 7.79
CA GLY A 151 -9.00 9.28 6.56
C GLY A 151 -9.31 10.23 5.42
N ALA A 152 -8.87 9.88 4.23
CA ALA A 152 -8.98 10.74 3.08
C ALA A 152 -10.29 10.52 2.30
N TYR A 153 -10.86 11.60 1.82
CA TYR A 153 -11.91 11.60 0.81
C TYR A 153 -11.44 12.39 -0.40
N VAL A 154 -11.42 11.73 -1.55
CA VAL A 154 -11.06 12.33 -2.84
C VAL A 154 -12.18 12.04 -3.82
N HIS A 155 -12.90 13.06 -4.26
CA HIS A 155 -13.94 12.95 -5.27
C HIS A 155 -13.64 13.89 -6.42
N VAL A 156 -13.34 13.32 -7.58
CA VAL A 156 -13.07 14.05 -8.81
C VAL A 156 -14.33 14.01 -9.69
N PRO A 157 -14.98 15.16 -9.91
CA PRO A 157 -16.21 15.22 -10.68
C PRO A 157 -16.02 14.82 -12.14
N LYS A 158 -17.14 14.60 -12.83
CA LYS A 158 -17.17 14.25 -14.25
C LYS A 158 -16.45 15.29 -15.12
N ASN A 159 -15.60 14.80 -16.04
CA ASN A 159 -14.81 15.59 -16.99
C ASN A 159 -13.73 16.47 -16.36
N VAL A 160 -13.38 16.26 -15.09
CA VAL A 160 -12.30 17.00 -14.41
C VAL A 160 -11.00 16.21 -14.50
N VAL A 161 -9.94 16.89 -14.86
CA VAL A 161 -8.56 16.39 -14.79
C VAL A 161 -7.85 17.20 -13.72
N LEU A 162 -7.46 16.57 -12.61
CA LEU A 162 -6.73 17.28 -11.56
C LEU A 162 -5.37 17.76 -12.09
N ASP A 163 -5.10 19.03 -11.91
CA ASP A 163 -3.86 19.70 -12.30
C ASP A 163 -2.68 19.34 -11.40
N LYS A 164 -2.98 19.06 -10.13
CA LYS A 164 -1.99 18.71 -9.10
C LYS A 164 -2.25 17.30 -8.55
N PRO A 165 -1.20 16.58 -8.13
CA PRO A 165 -1.39 15.30 -7.44
C PRO A 165 -1.96 15.51 -6.04
N VAL A 166 -2.63 14.47 -5.53
CA VAL A 166 -3.09 14.39 -4.14
C VAL A 166 -2.08 13.58 -3.34
N GLU A 167 -1.52 14.16 -2.29
CA GLU A 167 -0.70 13.47 -1.30
C GLU A 167 -1.54 13.14 -0.06
N ILE A 168 -1.68 11.85 0.27
CA ILE A 168 -2.26 11.34 1.51
C ILE A 168 -1.09 10.80 2.33
N VAL A 169 -0.78 11.46 3.45
CA VAL A 169 0.41 11.13 4.25
C VAL A 169 0.00 10.70 5.64
N HIS A 170 0.29 9.46 5.98
CA HIS A 170 0.07 8.89 7.31
C HIS A 170 1.41 8.82 8.05
N ILE A 171 1.48 9.48 9.21
CA ILE A 171 2.68 9.54 10.05
C ILE A 171 2.36 8.92 11.40
N ASN A 172 3.10 7.88 11.76
CA ASN A 172 3.12 7.37 13.12
C ASN A 172 4.22 8.11 13.88
N SER A 173 3.85 8.86 14.90
CA SER A 173 4.79 9.70 15.67
C SER A 173 5.75 8.88 16.54
N GLY A 174 5.41 7.63 16.85
CA GLY A 174 6.15 6.83 17.83
C GLY A 174 6.03 7.34 19.28
N GLY A 175 5.24 8.40 19.53
CA GLY A 175 5.10 9.03 20.85
C GLY A 175 4.24 8.27 21.84
N GLU A 176 3.33 7.42 21.36
CA GLU A 176 2.55 6.50 22.20
C GLU A 176 2.75 5.05 21.75
N SER A 177 3.02 4.19 22.70
CA SER A 177 3.04 2.76 22.49
C SER A 177 1.60 2.21 22.40
N SER A 178 1.44 1.05 21.77
CA SER A 178 0.20 0.28 21.78
C SER A 178 -0.95 0.85 20.93
N LEU A 179 -0.68 1.70 19.95
CA LEU A 179 -1.74 2.20 19.07
C LEU A 179 -2.10 1.20 17.97
N MET A 180 -3.41 0.99 17.77
CA MET A 180 -3.98 0.33 16.61
C MET A 180 -4.76 1.36 15.79
N LEU A 181 -4.12 1.87 14.74
CA LEU A 181 -4.68 2.90 13.87
C LEU A 181 -5.61 2.27 12.81
N GLN A 182 -6.69 2.97 12.46
CA GLN A 182 -7.71 2.50 11.50
C GLN A 182 -7.97 3.57 10.41
N PRO A 183 -6.95 4.02 9.65
CA PRO A 183 -7.19 5.00 8.59
C PRO A 183 -8.09 4.40 7.50
N ARG A 184 -9.00 5.23 6.97
CA ARG A 184 -9.94 4.84 5.93
C ARG A 184 -9.97 5.87 4.81
N SER A 185 -9.69 5.47 3.57
CA SER A 185 -9.75 6.35 2.41
C SER A 185 -10.87 5.94 1.44
N LEU A 186 -11.57 6.93 0.88
CA LEU A 186 -12.54 6.77 -0.20
C LEU A 186 -12.15 7.66 -1.37
N VAL A 187 -11.87 7.05 -2.51
CA VAL A 187 -11.52 7.74 -3.75
C VAL A 187 -12.57 7.45 -4.81
N VAL A 188 -13.14 8.48 -5.41
CA VAL A 188 -14.12 8.36 -6.48
C VAL A 188 -13.70 9.23 -7.66
N LEU A 189 -13.41 8.61 -8.78
CA LEU A 189 -13.22 9.27 -10.06
C LEU A 189 -14.48 9.10 -10.89
N GLU A 190 -15.21 10.20 -11.12
CA GLU A 190 -16.38 10.17 -11.98
C GLU A 190 -15.99 10.10 -13.47
N LYS A 191 -16.94 9.84 -14.34
CA LYS A 191 -16.73 9.63 -15.79
C LYS A 191 -15.85 10.70 -16.45
N ASN A 192 -14.88 10.26 -17.28
CA ASN A 192 -13.92 11.10 -18.03
C ASN A 192 -13.01 11.93 -17.11
N SER A 193 -12.73 11.49 -15.91
CA SER A 193 -11.86 12.21 -14.97
C SER A 193 -10.46 11.59 -14.88
N LYS A 194 -9.51 12.38 -14.39
CA LYS A 194 -8.14 11.92 -14.22
C LYS A 194 -7.52 12.47 -12.94
N ALA A 195 -6.77 11.63 -12.22
CA ALA A 195 -6.04 12.02 -11.03
C ALA A 195 -4.72 11.25 -10.88
N GLN A 196 -3.82 11.85 -10.08
CA GLN A 196 -2.63 11.19 -9.55
C GLN A 196 -2.71 11.26 -8.02
N ILE A 197 -2.59 10.12 -7.35
CA ILE A 197 -2.68 10.04 -5.89
C ILE A 197 -1.45 9.32 -5.36
N ILE A 198 -0.84 9.89 -4.33
CA ILE A 198 0.26 9.29 -3.59
C ILE A 198 -0.22 9.05 -2.15
N GLU A 199 -0.35 7.81 -1.74
CA GLU A 199 -0.65 7.43 -0.36
C GLU A 199 0.60 6.86 0.28
N SER A 200 1.03 7.47 1.38
CA SER A 200 2.29 7.12 2.01
C SER A 200 2.14 6.89 3.51
N HIS A 201 2.84 5.88 4.01
CA HIS A 201 2.93 5.53 5.42
C HIS A 201 4.38 5.66 5.88
N TYR A 202 4.58 6.43 6.94
CA TYR A 202 5.87 6.67 7.58
C TYR A 202 5.74 6.56 9.08
N SER A 203 6.82 6.19 9.75
CA SER A 203 6.89 6.22 11.21
C SER A 203 8.21 6.81 11.69
N LEU A 204 8.16 7.47 12.85
CA LEU A 204 9.32 7.98 13.55
C LEU A 204 9.76 6.98 14.63
N ASN A 205 11.06 6.98 14.95
CA ASN A 205 11.62 6.13 16.00
C ASN A 205 11.15 6.57 17.39
N GLY A 206 10.12 5.93 17.96
CA GLY A 206 9.57 6.27 19.27
C GLY A 206 10.43 5.83 20.47
N LYS A 207 11.31 4.83 20.29
CA LYS A 207 12.12 4.27 21.40
C LYS A 207 13.12 5.28 22.02
N GLN A 208 13.50 6.34 21.31
CA GLN A 208 14.45 7.34 21.79
C GLN A 208 13.81 8.52 22.54
N GLU A 209 12.49 8.72 22.37
CA GLU A 209 11.78 9.88 22.93
C GLU A 209 10.67 9.49 23.94
N SER A 210 10.38 8.19 24.09
CA SER A 210 9.35 7.74 25.03
C SER A 210 9.83 7.83 26.48
N SER A 211 9.03 8.49 27.32
CA SER A 211 9.18 8.51 28.78
C SER A 211 8.89 7.15 29.46
N VAL A 212 8.79 6.08 28.68
CA VAL A 212 8.55 4.72 29.17
C VAL A 212 9.86 4.18 29.72
N ASN A 213 9.96 4.08 31.02
CA ASN A 213 11.16 3.70 31.77
C ASN A 213 11.59 2.23 31.58
N ASN A 214 10.76 1.39 30.92
CA ASN A 214 11.07 0.00 30.60
C ASN A 214 10.85 -0.27 29.11
N ALA A 215 11.90 -0.64 28.40
CA ALA A 215 11.83 -1.03 26.97
C ALA A 215 10.86 -2.21 26.72
N ASP A 216 10.63 -3.05 27.73
CA ASP A 216 9.73 -4.21 27.67
C ASP A 216 8.23 -3.83 27.68
N ASP A 217 7.89 -2.60 28.07
CA ASP A 217 6.51 -2.10 28.07
C ASP A 217 6.11 -1.41 26.76
N PHE A 218 7.06 -1.20 25.85
CA PHE A 218 6.77 -0.61 24.54
C PHE A 218 6.13 -1.65 23.62
N ILE A 219 4.90 -1.39 23.17
CA ILE A 219 4.17 -2.21 22.20
C ILE A 219 4.20 -1.52 20.84
N ASP A 220 4.70 -2.22 19.87
CA ASP A 220 4.81 -1.72 18.51
C ASP A 220 3.43 -1.35 17.92
N PRO A 221 3.30 -0.19 17.27
CA PRO A 221 2.03 0.24 16.70
C PRO A 221 1.61 -0.62 15.51
N LEU A 222 0.30 -0.80 15.36
CA LEU A 222 -0.31 -1.50 14.24
C LEU A 222 -1.22 -0.54 13.47
N THR A 223 -0.93 -0.34 12.21
CA THR A 223 -1.81 0.36 11.28
C THR A 223 -2.64 -0.66 10.49
N ASN A 224 -3.96 -0.55 10.57
CA ASN A 224 -4.90 -1.32 9.75
C ASN A 224 -5.60 -0.35 8.78
N SER A 225 -5.00 -0.16 7.61
CA SER A 225 -5.47 0.76 6.58
C SER A 225 -6.48 0.10 5.66
N LEU A 226 -7.46 0.88 5.20
CA LEU A 226 -8.38 0.45 4.16
C LEU A 226 -8.70 1.58 3.18
N THR A 227 -8.52 1.33 1.88
CA THR A 227 -8.80 2.27 0.81
C THR A 227 -9.76 1.66 -0.20
N GLU A 228 -10.88 2.34 -0.48
CA GLU A 228 -11.80 2.00 -1.57
C GLU A 228 -11.64 3.02 -2.69
N ILE A 229 -11.48 2.53 -3.91
CA ILE A 229 -11.26 3.34 -5.12
C ILE A 229 -12.29 2.93 -6.18
N HIS A 230 -13.11 3.88 -6.60
CA HIS A 230 -14.11 3.69 -7.65
C HIS A 230 -13.73 4.50 -8.88
N ILE A 231 -13.46 3.82 -9.98
CA ILE A 231 -13.05 4.42 -11.25
C ILE A 231 -14.18 4.24 -12.25
N ASN A 232 -14.88 5.33 -12.55
CA ASN A 232 -15.98 5.32 -13.49
C ASN A 232 -15.48 5.31 -14.95
N GLU A 233 -16.39 5.26 -15.91
CA GLU A 233 -16.08 5.09 -17.35
C GLU A 233 -15.12 6.15 -17.90
N ASN A 234 -14.17 5.74 -18.74
CA ASN A 234 -13.17 6.56 -19.42
C ASN A 234 -12.25 7.34 -18.46
N SER A 235 -12.10 6.92 -17.21
CA SER A 235 -11.29 7.62 -16.21
C SER A 235 -9.95 6.95 -15.98
N ASN A 236 -8.96 7.76 -15.59
CA ASN A 236 -7.59 7.30 -15.40
C ASN A 236 -7.07 7.67 -14.01
N LEU A 237 -6.45 6.73 -13.33
CA LEU A 237 -5.79 6.93 -12.05
C LEU A 237 -4.34 6.43 -12.08
N ASP A 238 -3.40 7.30 -11.76
CA ASP A 238 -2.06 6.89 -11.33
C ASP A 238 -2.03 6.88 -9.79
N TYR A 239 -1.88 5.69 -9.18
CA TYR A 239 -1.89 5.52 -7.73
C TYR A 239 -0.55 4.99 -7.24
N TYR A 240 0.09 5.71 -6.35
CA TYR A 240 1.40 5.38 -5.81
C TYR A 240 1.28 5.12 -4.31
N LYS A 241 1.67 3.93 -3.88
CA LYS A 241 1.69 3.52 -2.48
C LYS A 241 3.14 3.46 -2.00
N ILE A 242 3.46 4.22 -0.95
CA ILE A 242 4.79 4.22 -0.35
C ILE A 242 4.66 3.78 1.10
N GLN A 243 5.36 2.73 1.46
CA GLN A 243 5.47 2.27 2.82
C GLN A 243 6.96 2.26 3.19
N ASN A 244 7.35 3.14 4.10
CA ASN A 244 8.72 3.28 4.57
C ASN A 244 8.74 3.56 6.08
N ASP A 245 8.22 2.58 6.82
CA ASP A 245 8.13 2.60 8.27
C ASP A 245 9.42 2.13 8.94
N VAL A 246 9.59 2.49 10.21
CA VAL A 246 10.64 1.93 11.05
C VAL A 246 10.38 0.45 11.36
N GLU A 247 11.42 -0.28 11.73
CA GLU A 247 11.40 -1.74 11.94
C GLU A 247 10.45 -2.22 13.06
N THR A 248 9.95 -1.31 13.89
CA THR A 248 9.01 -1.63 14.96
C THR A 248 7.54 -1.43 14.57
N SER A 249 7.27 -0.76 13.47
CA SER A 249 5.90 -0.48 12.98
C SER A 249 5.37 -1.62 12.12
N SER A 250 4.10 -1.97 12.27
CA SER A 250 3.44 -2.97 11.43
C SER A 250 2.22 -2.39 10.71
N ILE A 251 1.96 -2.85 9.49
CA ILE A 251 0.82 -2.39 8.70
C ILE A 251 0.12 -3.56 8.00
N ILE A 252 -1.21 -3.59 8.11
CA ILE A 252 -2.11 -4.37 7.27
C ILE A 252 -2.88 -3.37 6.41
N ASP A 253 -2.67 -3.43 5.11
CA ASP A 253 -3.22 -2.47 4.17
C ASP A 253 -4.11 -3.15 3.15
N ASN A 254 -5.39 -2.82 3.16
CA ASN A 254 -6.40 -3.37 2.26
C ASN A 254 -6.82 -2.30 1.25
N THR A 255 -6.55 -2.51 -0.02
CA THR A 255 -6.97 -1.63 -1.11
C THR A 255 -7.90 -2.37 -2.07
N TYR A 256 -9.05 -1.79 -2.34
CA TYR A 256 -10.06 -2.31 -3.26
C TYR A 256 -10.31 -1.31 -4.37
N ILE A 257 -10.21 -1.74 -5.63
CA ILE A 257 -10.33 -0.89 -6.82
C ILE A 257 -11.38 -1.47 -7.74
N ASP A 258 -12.46 -0.72 -7.99
CA ASP A 258 -13.51 -1.06 -8.95
C ASP A 258 -13.34 -0.21 -10.21
N GLN A 259 -13.21 -0.86 -11.37
CA GLN A 259 -12.98 -0.23 -12.65
C GLN A 259 -14.16 -0.46 -13.61
N LYS A 260 -14.70 0.64 -14.14
CA LYS A 260 -15.73 0.62 -15.18
C LYS A 260 -15.11 0.71 -16.57
N SER A 261 -15.94 0.61 -17.61
CA SER A 261 -15.49 0.48 -19.00
C SER A 261 -14.54 1.61 -19.47
N ASN A 262 -13.53 1.23 -20.25
CA ASN A 262 -12.51 2.11 -20.84
C ASN A 262 -11.68 2.86 -19.77
N SER A 263 -11.59 2.35 -18.55
CA SER A 263 -10.78 2.97 -17.51
C SER A 263 -9.39 2.35 -17.43
N GLU A 264 -8.44 3.16 -16.98
CA GLU A 264 -7.07 2.73 -16.73
C GLU A 264 -6.65 3.06 -15.29
N VAL A 265 -6.06 2.09 -14.60
CA VAL A 265 -5.42 2.30 -13.30
C VAL A 265 -4.00 1.77 -13.34
N SER A 266 -3.05 2.64 -12.99
CA SER A 266 -1.66 2.27 -12.76
C SER A 266 -1.35 2.39 -11.27
N CYS A 267 -1.13 1.26 -10.59
CA CYS A 267 -0.81 1.20 -9.17
C CYS A 267 0.65 0.76 -8.97
N HIS A 268 1.43 1.61 -8.30
CA HIS A 268 2.81 1.29 -7.94
C HIS A 268 2.96 1.19 -6.43
N THR A 269 3.48 0.05 -5.94
CA THR A 269 3.68 -0.21 -4.52
C THR A 269 5.17 -0.26 -4.19
N PHE A 270 5.61 0.57 -3.25
CA PHE A 270 6.99 0.66 -2.78
C PHE A 270 7.06 0.32 -1.29
N SER A 271 7.69 -0.80 -0.94
CA SER A 271 7.77 -1.29 0.44
C SER A 271 9.22 -1.38 0.89
N PHE A 272 9.59 -0.52 1.86
CA PHE A 272 10.98 -0.29 2.23
C PHE A 272 11.27 -0.42 3.73
N GLY A 273 10.38 -1.01 4.50
CA GLY A 273 10.58 -1.08 5.94
C GLY A 273 9.45 -1.78 6.67
N GLY A 274 9.33 -1.49 7.97
CA GLY A 274 8.32 -2.08 8.85
C GLY A 274 8.76 -3.41 9.45
N ASN A 275 8.07 -3.85 10.50
CA ASN A 275 8.23 -5.17 11.11
C ASN A 275 7.48 -6.23 10.29
N ILE A 276 6.15 -6.11 10.26
CA ILE A 276 5.28 -6.92 9.39
C ILE A 276 4.43 -5.99 8.54
N VAL A 277 4.60 -6.08 7.23
CA VAL A 277 3.85 -5.33 6.24
C VAL A 277 3.05 -6.30 5.40
N ARG A 278 1.73 -6.13 5.35
CA ARG A 278 0.87 -6.87 4.46
C ARG A 278 0.05 -5.94 3.59
N ASN A 279 0.20 -6.09 2.27
CA ASN A 279 -0.55 -5.36 1.26
C ASN A 279 -1.53 -6.30 0.55
N ASN A 280 -2.82 -6.08 0.73
CA ASN A 280 -3.88 -6.74 -0.02
C ASN A 280 -4.40 -5.77 -1.08
N LEU A 281 -4.12 -6.02 -2.35
CA LEU A 281 -4.47 -5.15 -3.46
C LEU A 281 -5.44 -5.86 -4.40
N ASN A 282 -6.69 -5.42 -4.44
CA ASN A 282 -7.77 -6.09 -5.14
C ASN A 282 -8.30 -5.21 -6.28
N PHE A 283 -8.18 -5.69 -7.52
CA PHE A 283 -8.70 -5.05 -8.72
C PHE A 283 -9.89 -5.82 -9.26
N TYR A 284 -11.00 -5.12 -9.45
CA TYR A 284 -12.24 -5.65 -10.04
C TYR A 284 -12.50 -4.93 -11.36
N GLN A 285 -12.26 -5.60 -12.48
CA GLN A 285 -12.52 -5.09 -13.81
C GLN A 285 -13.99 -5.35 -14.19
N ASN A 286 -14.87 -4.52 -13.65
CA ASN A 286 -16.32 -4.62 -13.81
C ASN A 286 -16.87 -3.89 -15.06
N GLY A 287 -15.99 -3.50 -15.98
CA GLY A 287 -16.31 -2.92 -17.29
C GLY A 287 -15.56 -3.62 -18.41
N THR A 288 -15.86 -3.27 -19.65
CA THR A 288 -15.13 -3.72 -20.84
C THR A 288 -13.98 -2.76 -21.19
N ASN A 289 -12.94 -3.26 -21.89
CA ASN A 289 -11.78 -2.46 -22.30
C ASN A 289 -11.05 -1.80 -21.10
N VAL A 290 -10.93 -2.51 -20.00
CA VAL A 290 -10.26 -2.02 -18.78
C VAL A 290 -8.79 -2.41 -18.82
N ASN A 291 -7.93 -1.46 -18.42
CA ASN A 291 -6.50 -1.70 -18.26
C ASN A 291 -6.07 -1.52 -16.79
N SER A 292 -5.37 -2.53 -16.24
CA SER A 292 -4.85 -2.51 -14.88
C SER A 292 -3.35 -2.80 -14.86
N ILE A 293 -2.56 -1.84 -14.39
CA ILE A 293 -1.09 -1.97 -14.28
C ILE A 293 -0.73 -1.99 -12.79
N LEU A 294 -0.14 -3.11 -12.34
CA LEU A 294 0.28 -3.29 -10.96
C LEU A 294 1.79 -3.51 -10.92
N LYS A 295 2.53 -2.59 -10.33
CA LYS A 295 3.97 -2.72 -10.19
C LYS A 295 4.41 -2.55 -8.75
N GLY A 296 5.47 -3.26 -8.35
CA GLY A 296 5.96 -3.16 -6.99
C GLY A 296 7.46 -3.41 -6.85
N VAL A 297 8.06 -2.69 -5.91
CA VAL A 297 9.43 -2.94 -5.44
C VAL A 297 9.42 -3.09 -3.92
N THR A 298 10.05 -4.15 -3.45
CA THR A 298 10.26 -4.42 -2.03
C THR A 298 11.75 -4.56 -1.75
N ILE A 299 12.26 -3.85 -0.74
CA ILE A 299 13.64 -3.96 -0.28
C ILE A 299 13.63 -4.13 1.22
N LEU A 300 14.08 -5.29 1.69
CA LEU A 300 14.06 -5.64 3.10
C LEU A 300 15.46 -6.08 3.58
N GLY A 301 15.74 -5.74 4.83
CA GLY A 301 16.88 -6.25 5.61
C GLY A 301 16.44 -6.75 6.98
N THR A 302 17.39 -7.04 7.86
CA THR A 302 17.14 -7.48 9.24
C THR A 302 16.09 -8.58 9.38
N ASN A 303 15.11 -8.44 10.26
CA ASN A 303 14.06 -9.42 10.51
C ASN A 303 12.71 -8.99 9.90
N GLN A 304 12.74 -8.12 8.89
CA GLN A 304 11.55 -7.55 8.27
C GLN A 304 10.75 -8.59 7.49
N HIS A 305 9.43 -8.42 7.47
CA HIS A 305 8.52 -9.31 6.75
C HIS A 305 7.56 -8.48 5.88
N THR A 306 7.55 -8.74 4.57
CA THR A 306 6.56 -8.12 3.68
C THR A 306 5.81 -9.19 2.90
N ASP A 307 4.49 -9.06 2.88
CA ASP A 307 3.56 -9.98 2.20
C ASP A 307 2.65 -9.18 1.25
N HIS A 308 2.80 -9.43 -0.06
CA HIS A 308 1.96 -8.85 -1.10
C HIS A 308 0.94 -9.87 -1.59
N HIS A 309 -0.33 -9.57 -1.40
CA HIS A 309 -1.45 -10.27 -2.01
C HIS A 309 -2.10 -9.40 -3.08
N THR A 310 -2.09 -9.86 -4.33
CA THR A 310 -2.78 -9.18 -5.42
C THR A 310 -3.91 -10.05 -5.96
N LEU A 311 -5.06 -9.45 -6.21
CA LEU A 311 -6.15 -10.04 -6.96
C LEU A 311 -6.46 -9.15 -8.17
N VAL A 312 -6.47 -9.72 -9.37
CA VAL A 312 -7.09 -9.09 -10.54
C VAL A 312 -8.21 -9.98 -11.02
N HIS A 313 -9.44 -9.48 -10.94
CA HIS A 313 -10.65 -10.17 -11.37
C HIS A 313 -11.17 -9.56 -12.66
N HIS A 314 -11.00 -10.28 -13.75
CA HIS A 314 -11.56 -9.94 -15.07
C HIS A 314 -12.97 -10.48 -15.16
N ALA A 315 -13.96 -9.60 -14.96
CA ALA A 315 -15.38 -9.98 -15.02
C ALA A 315 -16.02 -9.70 -16.39
N ASN A 316 -15.34 -8.96 -17.28
CA ASN A 316 -15.87 -8.54 -18.58
C ASN A 316 -14.81 -8.68 -19.68
N PRO A 317 -15.23 -8.73 -20.99
CA PRO A 317 -14.30 -8.95 -22.09
C PRO A 317 -13.42 -7.75 -22.45
N ASN A 318 -12.38 -8.02 -23.26
CA ASN A 318 -11.43 -7.08 -23.81
C ASN A 318 -10.63 -6.31 -22.75
N CYS A 319 -10.30 -6.95 -21.65
CA CYS A 319 -9.55 -6.32 -20.55
C CYS A 319 -8.10 -6.80 -20.52
N GLU A 320 -7.25 -5.92 -20.02
CA GLU A 320 -5.83 -6.19 -19.87
C GLU A 320 -5.37 -6.02 -18.42
N SER A 321 -4.39 -6.82 -18.02
CA SER A 321 -3.68 -6.61 -16.76
C SER A 321 -2.21 -6.96 -16.88
N TYR A 322 -1.38 -6.09 -16.32
CA TYR A 322 0.07 -6.29 -16.27
C TYR A 322 0.54 -6.16 -14.83
N GLN A 323 1.11 -7.24 -14.28
CA GLN A 323 1.67 -7.26 -12.94
C GLN A 323 3.17 -7.50 -12.99
N GLU A 324 3.96 -6.68 -12.33
CA GLU A 324 5.39 -6.86 -12.17
C GLU A 324 5.83 -6.47 -10.75
N TYR A 325 6.21 -7.46 -9.96
CA TYR A 325 6.72 -7.26 -8.60
C TYR A 325 8.15 -7.75 -8.48
N LYS A 326 9.01 -6.91 -7.91
CA LYS A 326 10.42 -7.23 -7.65
C LYS A 326 10.70 -7.13 -6.16
N GLY A 327 11.33 -8.17 -5.62
CA GLY A 327 11.75 -8.23 -4.22
C GLY A 327 13.25 -8.37 -4.07
N ILE A 328 13.84 -7.66 -3.12
CA ILE A 328 15.23 -7.74 -2.72
C ILE A 328 15.24 -8.02 -1.23
N TYR A 329 15.82 -9.15 -0.86
CA TYR A 329 15.77 -9.69 0.49
C TYR A 329 17.16 -9.96 1.02
N ASP A 330 17.52 -9.23 2.06
CA ASP A 330 18.82 -9.34 2.73
C ASP A 330 18.67 -9.84 4.17
N ASP A 331 19.78 -10.23 4.78
CA ASP A 331 19.90 -10.63 6.17
C ASP A 331 18.94 -11.80 6.54
N LYS A 332 17.94 -11.58 7.41
CA LYS A 332 16.92 -12.55 7.84
C LYS A 332 15.51 -12.14 7.43
N SER A 333 15.40 -11.35 6.39
CA SER A 333 14.09 -10.85 5.92
C SER A 333 13.26 -11.95 5.26
N THR A 334 11.95 -11.74 5.27
CA THR A 334 10.99 -12.67 4.64
C THR A 334 10.10 -11.92 3.65
N GLY A 335 10.11 -12.38 2.41
CA GLY A 335 9.18 -11.93 1.38
C GLY A 335 8.08 -12.95 1.10
N VAL A 336 6.88 -12.48 0.90
CA VAL A 336 5.75 -13.28 0.41
C VAL A 336 5.11 -12.56 -0.76
N PHE A 337 4.83 -13.28 -1.83
CA PHE A 337 4.02 -12.80 -2.95
C PHE A 337 2.95 -13.84 -3.29
N ASN A 338 1.69 -13.43 -3.24
CA ASN A 338 0.55 -14.24 -3.67
C ASN A 338 -0.24 -13.43 -4.68
N GLY A 339 -0.04 -13.73 -5.96
CA GLY A 339 -0.71 -13.05 -7.05
C GLY A 339 -1.77 -13.95 -7.68
N ARG A 340 -3.02 -13.52 -7.65
CA ARG A 340 -4.17 -14.25 -8.18
C ARG A 340 -4.81 -13.48 -9.32
N VAL A 341 -4.94 -14.13 -10.47
CA VAL A 341 -5.72 -13.64 -11.62
C VAL A 341 -6.93 -14.55 -11.80
N VAL A 342 -8.13 -13.97 -11.80
CA VAL A 342 -9.40 -14.68 -12.01
C VAL A 342 -10.01 -14.14 -13.29
N VAL A 343 -10.42 -15.04 -14.20
CA VAL A 343 -11.06 -14.69 -15.47
C VAL A 343 -12.40 -15.42 -15.56
N ASP A 344 -13.49 -14.64 -15.52
CA ASP A 344 -14.84 -15.19 -15.61
C ASP A 344 -15.13 -15.75 -17.00
N LYS A 345 -16.05 -16.69 -17.11
CA LYS A 345 -16.42 -17.37 -18.36
C LYS A 345 -16.82 -16.40 -19.48
N ILE A 346 -17.46 -15.29 -19.15
CA ILE A 346 -17.89 -14.29 -20.12
C ILE A 346 -16.76 -13.32 -20.51
N ALA A 347 -15.68 -13.28 -19.74
CA ALA A 347 -14.53 -12.38 -19.93
C ALA A 347 -13.61 -12.94 -21.04
N GLN A 348 -14.02 -12.83 -22.29
CA GLN A 348 -13.23 -13.24 -23.44
C GLN A 348 -12.26 -12.13 -23.90
N LYS A 349 -11.22 -12.51 -24.64
CA LYS A 349 -10.17 -11.58 -25.15
C LYS A 349 -9.42 -10.86 -24.03
N ILE A 350 -9.11 -11.60 -22.99
CA ILE A 350 -8.28 -11.11 -21.91
C ILE A 350 -6.80 -11.26 -22.26
N ASN A 351 -6.01 -10.26 -21.90
CA ASN A 351 -4.56 -10.32 -21.92
C ASN A 351 -4.03 -10.04 -20.51
N ALA A 352 -3.59 -11.07 -19.80
CA ALA A 352 -3.12 -10.98 -18.42
C ALA A 352 -1.69 -11.49 -18.29
N PHE A 353 -0.81 -10.63 -17.82
CA PHE A 353 0.58 -10.96 -17.56
C PHE A 353 0.92 -10.73 -16.09
N GLN A 354 1.53 -11.72 -15.43
CA GLN A 354 1.96 -11.62 -14.05
C GLN A 354 3.41 -12.09 -13.92
N GLN A 355 4.26 -11.26 -13.31
CA GLN A 355 5.65 -11.57 -13.05
C GLN A 355 6.06 -11.18 -11.63
N ASN A 356 6.76 -12.10 -10.94
CA ASN A 356 7.38 -11.83 -9.65
C ASN A 356 8.85 -12.29 -9.68
N ASN A 357 9.76 -11.35 -9.62
CA ASN A 357 11.20 -11.59 -9.65
C ASN A 357 11.83 -11.23 -8.31
N ASN A 358 12.56 -12.15 -7.71
CA ASN A 358 13.10 -11.99 -6.38
C ASN A 358 14.59 -12.23 -6.37
N LEU A 359 15.32 -11.36 -5.67
CA LEU A 359 16.74 -11.43 -5.45
C LEU A 359 17.02 -11.70 -3.97
N ILE A 360 17.65 -12.80 -3.66
CA ILE A 360 18.09 -13.15 -2.31
C ILE A 360 19.57 -12.77 -2.18
N ILE A 361 19.86 -11.86 -1.25
CA ILE A 361 21.21 -11.38 -0.94
C ILE A 361 21.71 -12.03 0.35
N GLY A 362 20.88 -12.05 1.40
CA GLY A 362 21.24 -12.62 2.69
C GLY A 362 21.07 -14.14 2.75
N ASP A 363 21.99 -14.83 3.41
CA ASP A 363 21.98 -16.31 3.53
C ASP A 363 20.77 -16.85 4.30
N ASN A 364 20.15 -16.02 5.15
CA ASN A 364 18.99 -16.41 5.96
C ASN A 364 17.68 -15.77 5.48
N ALA A 365 17.70 -15.06 4.36
CA ALA A 365 16.50 -14.49 3.78
C ALA A 365 15.61 -15.56 3.14
N THR A 366 14.30 -15.37 3.21
CA THR A 366 13.33 -16.34 2.70
C THR A 366 12.32 -15.67 1.79
N VAL A 367 11.96 -16.35 0.70
CA VAL A 367 10.92 -15.90 -0.22
C VAL A 367 9.90 -16.99 -0.47
N ASN A 368 8.62 -16.66 -0.32
CA ASN A 368 7.48 -17.52 -0.67
C ASN A 368 6.68 -16.87 -1.78
N THR A 369 6.67 -17.45 -2.97
CA THR A 369 5.93 -16.93 -4.12
C THR A 369 4.89 -17.93 -4.60
N LYS A 370 3.65 -17.46 -4.82
CA LYS A 370 2.50 -18.27 -5.24
C LYS A 370 1.67 -17.53 -6.30
N PRO A 371 2.13 -17.51 -7.57
CA PRO A 371 1.29 -17.01 -8.65
C PRO A 371 0.18 -18.00 -8.97
N GLN A 372 -1.06 -17.51 -9.18
CA GLN A 372 -2.26 -18.31 -9.42
C GLN A 372 -3.08 -17.76 -10.59
N LEU A 373 -3.47 -18.64 -11.50
CA LEU A 373 -4.39 -18.32 -12.62
C LEU A 373 -5.64 -19.21 -12.50
N GLU A 374 -6.80 -18.59 -12.40
CA GLU A 374 -8.12 -19.25 -12.39
C GLU A 374 -8.90 -18.77 -13.61
N ILE A 375 -8.82 -19.53 -14.70
CA ILE A 375 -9.30 -19.11 -16.01
C ILE A 375 -10.50 -19.96 -16.38
N PHE A 376 -11.65 -19.32 -16.58
CA PHE A 376 -12.90 -19.96 -16.98
C PHE A 376 -13.33 -19.60 -18.40
N ALA A 377 -12.57 -18.77 -19.12
CA ALA A 377 -12.81 -18.35 -20.50
C ALA A 377 -11.84 -19.06 -21.46
N ASP A 378 -12.22 -19.16 -22.74
CA ASP A 378 -11.47 -19.91 -23.76
C ASP A 378 -10.56 -19.03 -24.62
N ASP A 379 -11.00 -17.80 -24.98
CA ASP A 379 -10.25 -16.87 -25.82
C ASP A 379 -9.47 -15.87 -24.94
N VAL A 380 -8.35 -16.32 -24.40
CA VAL A 380 -7.50 -15.50 -23.50
C VAL A 380 -6.02 -15.76 -23.72
N LYS A 381 -5.22 -14.75 -23.38
CA LYS A 381 -3.75 -14.83 -23.27
C LYS A 381 -3.34 -14.52 -21.83
N CYS A 382 -3.15 -15.58 -21.05
CA CYS A 382 -2.77 -15.43 -19.65
C CYS A 382 -1.45 -16.15 -19.41
N SER A 383 -0.52 -15.45 -18.76
CA SER A 383 0.77 -16.02 -18.37
C SER A 383 1.21 -15.53 -17.01
N HIS A 384 1.93 -16.37 -16.30
CA HIS A 384 2.64 -15.98 -15.10
C HIS A 384 4.08 -16.50 -15.10
N GLY A 385 4.95 -15.79 -14.40
CA GLY A 385 6.33 -16.22 -14.16
C GLY A 385 6.76 -15.80 -12.77
N CYS A 386 7.64 -16.60 -12.17
CA CYS A 386 8.33 -16.18 -10.97
C CYS A 386 9.77 -16.66 -11.00
N THR A 387 10.67 -15.87 -10.45
CA THR A 387 12.07 -16.21 -10.27
C THR A 387 12.51 -15.91 -8.84
N ILE A 388 13.34 -16.78 -8.31
CA ILE A 388 14.07 -16.55 -7.07
C ILE A 388 15.53 -16.85 -7.40
N GLY A 389 16.38 -15.84 -7.34
CA GLY A 389 17.78 -15.96 -7.74
C GLY A 389 18.71 -15.18 -6.84
N GLN A 390 19.98 -15.27 -7.17
CA GLN A 390 21.07 -14.50 -6.59
C GLN A 390 21.62 -13.52 -7.63
N LEU A 391 22.50 -12.62 -7.20
CA LEU A 391 23.22 -11.73 -8.13
C LEU A 391 24.01 -12.55 -9.16
N ASP A 392 23.96 -12.09 -10.40
CA ASP A 392 24.71 -12.69 -11.50
C ASP A 392 26.23 -12.62 -11.23
N LYS A 393 26.84 -13.76 -11.11
CA LYS A 393 28.30 -13.90 -10.80
C LYS A 393 29.17 -13.38 -11.94
N GLU A 394 28.75 -13.50 -13.19
CA GLU A 394 29.50 -13.00 -14.34
C GLU A 394 29.46 -11.48 -14.40
N ALA A 395 28.29 -10.89 -14.19
CA ALA A 395 28.14 -9.46 -14.09
C ALA A 395 28.93 -8.87 -12.90
N LEU A 396 28.91 -9.57 -11.75
CA LEU A 396 29.68 -9.17 -10.58
C LEU A 396 31.19 -9.23 -10.86
N PHE A 397 31.65 -10.32 -11.48
CA PHE A 397 33.05 -10.48 -11.89
C PHE A 397 33.48 -9.39 -12.87
N TYR A 398 32.66 -9.08 -13.86
CA TYR A 398 32.93 -8.03 -14.85
C TYR A 398 33.13 -6.65 -14.20
N LEU A 399 32.28 -6.27 -13.26
CA LEU A 399 32.41 -5.01 -12.54
C LEU A 399 33.69 -4.98 -11.69
N LYS A 400 34.00 -6.09 -11.00
CA LYS A 400 35.22 -6.22 -10.20
C LYS A 400 36.48 -6.15 -11.07
N ALA A 401 36.48 -6.75 -12.24
CA ALA A 401 37.58 -6.69 -13.19
C ALA A 401 37.86 -5.27 -13.71
N ARG A 402 36.85 -4.37 -13.63
CA ARG A 402 36.98 -2.94 -13.95
C ARG A 402 37.38 -2.06 -12.76
N GLY A 403 37.76 -2.66 -11.64
CA GLY A 403 38.25 -1.95 -10.45
C GLY A 403 37.16 -1.50 -9.49
N ILE A 404 35.89 -1.90 -9.70
CA ILE A 404 34.80 -1.63 -8.75
C ILE A 404 34.92 -2.63 -7.59
N ASN A 405 34.95 -2.17 -6.36
CA ASN A 405 34.98 -3.07 -5.20
C ASN A 405 33.70 -3.92 -5.11
N GLU A 406 33.77 -5.04 -4.40
CA GLU A 406 32.71 -6.04 -4.38
C GLU A 406 31.39 -5.49 -3.83
N ASN A 407 31.43 -4.67 -2.80
CA ASN A 407 30.22 -4.09 -2.19
C ASN A 407 29.53 -3.11 -3.14
N ASP A 408 30.30 -2.21 -3.77
CA ASP A 408 29.75 -1.30 -4.76
C ASP A 408 29.20 -2.04 -5.99
N ALA A 409 29.89 -3.09 -6.45
CA ALA A 409 29.43 -3.90 -7.57
C ALA A 409 28.10 -4.62 -7.25
N LYS A 410 27.99 -5.23 -6.06
CA LYS A 410 26.73 -5.81 -5.58
C LYS A 410 25.62 -4.75 -5.50
N GLY A 411 25.92 -3.61 -4.91
CA GLY A 411 24.97 -2.50 -4.80
C GLY A 411 24.48 -2.01 -6.17
N LEU A 412 25.38 -1.82 -7.15
CA LEU A 412 25.00 -1.39 -8.50
C LEU A 412 24.08 -2.38 -9.21
N LEU A 413 24.37 -3.68 -9.13
CA LEU A 413 23.54 -4.72 -9.74
C LEU A 413 22.16 -4.78 -9.06
N THR A 414 22.12 -4.68 -7.74
CA THR A 414 20.89 -4.67 -6.96
C THR A 414 20.03 -3.42 -7.28
N TYR A 415 20.68 -2.27 -7.39
CA TYR A 415 20.01 -1.02 -7.78
C TYR A 415 19.43 -1.11 -9.21
N ALA A 416 20.20 -1.64 -10.17
CA ALA A 416 19.73 -1.84 -11.54
C ALA A 416 18.50 -2.75 -11.60
N PHE A 417 18.48 -3.83 -10.81
CA PHE A 417 17.35 -4.74 -10.68
C PHE A 417 16.09 -4.01 -10.17
N ALA A 418 16.21 -3.20 -9.11
CA ALA A 418 15.09 -2.43 -8.56
C ALA A 418 14.59 -1.31 -9.48
N ASN A 419 15.53 -0.60 -10.13
CA ASN A 419 15.24 0.61 -10.90
C ASN A 419 14.34 0.38 -12.13
N ASN A 420 14.35 -0.81 -12.70
CA ASN A 420 13.54 -1.15 -13.88
C ASN A 420 12.03 -0.92 -13.65
N VAL A 421 11.51 -1.22 -12.44
CA VAL A 421 10.10 -0.99 -12.10
C VAL A 421 9.72 0.51 -12.12
N LEU A 422 10.70 1.39 -11.88
CA LEU A 422 10.49 2.84 -11.85
C LEU A 422 10.33 3.48 -13.23
N GLU A 423 10.62 2.77 -14.31
CA GLU A 423 10.54 3.34 -15.67
C GLU A 423 9.13 3.86 -16.00
N ASN A 424 8.10 3.20 -15.45
CA ASN A 424 6.71 3.57 -15.67
C ASN A 424 6.16 4.61 -14.67
N VAL A 425 6.95 5.05 -13.70
CA VAL A 425 6.55 6.15 -12.80
C VAL A 425 6.54 7.46 -13.60
N LYS A 426 5.35 8.01 -13.83
CA LYS A 426 5.16 9.20 -14.68
C LYS A 426 5.64 10.49 -14.03
N MET A 427 5.56 10.56 -12.69
CA MET A 427 5.91 11.75 -11.91
C MET A 427 7.41 11.78 -11.59
N GLN A 428 8.18 12.68 -12.21
CA GLN A 428 9.64 12.73 -12.08
C GLN A 428 10.13 13.02 -10.66
N VAL A 429 9.44 13.89 -9.92
CA VAL A 429 9.79 14.22 -8.52
C VAL A 429 9.64 12.97 -7.64
N LEU A 430 8.54 12.24 -7.77
CA LEU A 430 8.32 10.98 -7.07
C LEU A 430 9.37 9.93 -7.47
N LYS A 431 9.62 9.79 -8.78
CA LYS A 431 10.65 8.87 -9.29
C LYS A 431 12.02 9.15 -8.69
N SER A 432 12.40 10.42 -8.58
CA SER A 432 13.67 10.83 -7.96
C SER A 432 13.71 10.52 -6.46
N LYS A 433 12.60 10.77 -5.74
CA LYS A 433 12.47 10.43 -4.32
C LYS A 433 12.62 8.93 -4.09
N ILE A 434 11.92 8.10 -4.86
CA ILE A 434 11.99 6.63 -4.74
C ILE A 434 13.39 6.12 -5.10
N LYS A 435 14.03 6.65 -6.15
CA LYS A 435 15.42 6.31 -6.48
C LYS A 435 16.39 6.58 -5.33
N LYS A 436 16.24 7.72 -4.65
CA LYS A 436 17.04 8.06 -3.48
C LYS A 436 16.81 7.06 -2.34
N ILE A 437 15.55 6.75 -2.01
CA ILE A 437 15.23 5.76 -0.96
C ILE A 437 15.85 4.39 -1.29
N ILE A 438 15.75 3.93 -2.55
CA ILE A 438 16.34 2.68 -3.00
C ILE A 438 17.87 2.70 -2.85
N ALA A 439 18.52 3.78 -3.30
CA ALA A 439 19.98 3.92 -3.20
C ALA A 439 20.45 3.91 -1.74
N ASP A 440 19.78 4.64 -0.87
CA ASP A 440 20.08 4.72 0.57
C ASP A 440 19.91 3.33 1.24
N LYS A 441 18.84 2.60 0.91
CA LYS A 441 18.58 1.24 1.44
C LYS A 441 19.61 0.20 0.99
N ILE A 442 20.11 0.32 -0.24
CA ILE A 442 21.11 -0.61 -0.80
C ILE A 442 22.55 -0.16 -0.45
N GLY A 443 22.72 1.07 0.04
CA GLY A 443 24.05 1.62 0.34
C GLY A 443 24.84 2.04 -0.90
N VAL A 444 24.15 2.48 -1.98
CA VAL A 444 24.77 2.90 -3.24
C VAL A 444 24.88 4.42 -3.32
N ASN A 445 26.08 4.91 -3.62
CA ASN A 445 26.28 6.31 -3.96
C ASN A 445 25.98 6.55 -5.44
N LEU A 446 24.85 7.20 -5.75
CA LEU A 446 24.42 7.49 -7.13
C LEU A 446 25.38 8.40 -7.91
N GLY A 447 26.24 9.17 -7.22
CA GLY A 447 27.29 9.99 -7.83
C GLY A 447 28.37 9.16 -8.52
N LEU A 448 28.64 7.93 -8.07
CA LEU A 448 29.62 7.02 -8.69
C LEU A 448 29.00 6.26 -9.90
N SER A 449 27.69 6.06 -9.95
CA SER A 449 27.04 5.25 -10.98
C SER A 449 26.97 5.92 -12.35
N LEU A 450 27.01 7.26 -12.42
CA LEU A 450 26.89 8.01 -13.69
C LEU A 450 28.19 8.14 -14.47
N ILE A 451 29.33 7.87 -13.86
CA ILE A 451 30.65 8.12 -14.47
C ILE A 451 31.20 6.86 -15.19
N HIS A 452 30.71 5.66 -14.88
CA HIS A 452 31.32 4.41 -15.34
C HIS A 452 30.46 3.48 -16.21
N ILE A 453 29.21 3.84 -16.49
CA ILE A 453 28.33 3.05 -17.38
C ILE A 453 28.11 3.83 -18.67
N SER A 454 29.14 3.84 -19.55
CA SER A 454 28.94 4.20 -20.94
C SER A 454 28.27 3.04 -21.70
N GLU A 455 27.39 3.37 -22.59
CA GLU A 455 26.37 2.63 -23.35
C GLU A 455 26.53 1.18 -23.86
N PRO A 456 27.64 0.43 -23.80
CA PRO A 456 27.64 -0.91 -24.39
C PRO A 456 26.88 -1.98 -23.60
N THR A 457 26.46 -1.70 -22.35
CA THR A 457 25.85 -2.70 -21.46
C THR A 457 24.33 -2.87 -21.62
N ARG A 458 23.66 -2.05 -22.42
CA ARG A 458 22.20 -2.15 -22.64
C ARG A 458 21.75 -3.34 -23.49
N GLN A 459 22.65 -3.93 -24.28
CA GLN A 459 22.29 -4.99 -25.23
C GLN A 459 22.54 -6.41 -24.76
N SER A 460 23.18 -6.62 -23.60
CA SER A 460 23.56 -7.96 -23.12
C SER A 460 22.88 -8.41 -21.82
N LEU A 461 21.88 -7.67 -21.34
CA LEU A 461 21.14 -7.99 -20.10
C LEU A 461 19.62 -8.22 -20.38
N ILE A 462 19.28 -8.74 -21.58
CA ILE A 462 17.94 -9.24 -21.89
C ILE A 462 17.94 -10.77 -21.74
#